data_1626106b696456fc24aed4cd3346f240
#
_entry.id   1626106b696456fc24aed4cd3346f240
#
_cell.length_a   1.000
_cell.length_b   1.000
_cell.length_c   1.000
_cell.angle_alpha   90.00
_cell.angle_beta   90.00
_cell.angle_gamma   90.00
#
_symmetry.space_group_name_H-M   'P 1'
#
loop_
_entity.id
_entity.type
_entity.pdbx_description
1 polymer ?
#
loop_
_entity_poly.entity_id
_entity_poly.type
_entity_poly.pdbx_seq_one_letter_code
_entity_poly.pdbx_strand_id
1 'polypeptide(L)'
;MYHVNLQGLDKGEKVNSLTRIDVISRALNPYADFSAFMKLAEQPEIRFVISNTTEAGITFDPACKLEDAPASSYPGKLTQLLYHRYKTFNGEKDKGLIIFPCELIFLNGHKLKETIYQYIDLWQLGEDFKTWFTECCGVYATLVDRIVPGFPRKEIDSIKEELQYNDNLVVQAEIFHLWVIEAPESVAKEFPADKAGLNVLFVPSEEPYHQRKVTLLNGPHTCLLYTSPS
;
A
#
# COMPACT_ATOMS: atom_id res chain seq x y z
N MET A 1 11.54 4.12 14.01
CA MET A 1 10.63 5.06 14.73
C MET A 1 10.63 6.38 14.01
N TYR A 2 9.46 6.99 13.83
CA TYR A 2 9.25 8.34 13.29
C TYR A 2 7.93 8.92 13.83
N HIS A 3 7.62 10.18 13.53
CA HIS A 3 6.40 10.83 14.00
C HIS A 3 5.49 11.25 12.85
N VAL A 4 4.18 11.18 13.11
CA VAL A 4 3.15 11.75 12.25
C VAL A 4 2.53 12.92 12.99
N ASN A 5 2.65 14.11 12.41
CA ASN A 5 1.98 15.32 12.89
C ASN A 5 0.58 15.39 12.31
N LEU A 6 -0.42 15.05 13.13
CA LEU A 6 -1.83 15.05 12.75
C LEU A 6 -2.44 16.43 12.96
N GLN A 7 -2.99 17.01 11.90
CA GLN A 7 -3.61 18.33 11.93
C GLN A 7 -4.99 18.28 11.29
N GLY A 8 -5.93 19.07 11.83
CA GLY A 8 -7.25 19.19 11.27
C GLY A 8 -8.26 19.81 12.23
N LEU A 9 -9.53 19.61 11.89
CA LEU A 9 -10.66 19.98 12.74
C LEU A 9 -11.41 18.71 13.15
N ASP A 10 -11.58 18.49 14.45
CA ASP A 10 -12.47 17.47 14.98
C ASP A 10 -13.62 18.17 15.72
N LYS A 11 -14.85 17.95 15.25
CA LYS A 11 -16.08 18.58 15.82
C LYS A 11 -15.98 20.11 15.98
N GLY A 12 -15.24 20.78 15.09
CA GLY A 12 -15.05 22.24 15.10
C GLY A 12 -13.87 22.71 15.94
N GLU A 13 -13.20 21.85 16.67
CA GLU A 13 -12.01 22.16 17.43
C GLU A 13 -10.74 21.84 16.60
N LYS A 14 -9.73 22.70 16.72
CA LYS A 14 -8.44 22.46 16.06
C LYS A 14 -7.70 21.34 16.79
N VAL A 15 -7.29 20.33 16.03
CA VAL A 15 -6.42 19.26 16.50
C VAL A 15 -5.05 19.45 15.90
N ASN A 16 -4.03 19.38 16.76
CA ASN A 16 -2.62 19.27 16.39
C ASN A 16 -1.97 18.29 17.37
N SER A 17 -1.60 17.12 16.88
CA SER A 17 -1.05 16.07 17.74
C SER A 17 0.11 15.37 17.05
N LEU A 18 1.16 15.08 17.82
CA LEU A 18 2.33 14.38 17.33
C LEU A 18 2.27 12.92 17.77
N THR A 19 2.02 12.03 16.81
CA THR A 19 1.88 10.59 17.06
C THR A 19 3.16 9.85 16.71
N ARG A 20 3.71 9.13 17.66
CA ARG A 20 4.91 8.30 17.47
C ARG A 20 4.55 6.98 16.78
N ILE A 21 5.28 6.65 15.71
CA ILE A 21 5.18 5.39 14.98
C ILE A 21 6.44 4.55 15.26
N ASP A 22 6.29 3.48 16.00
CA ASP A 22 7.38 2.58 16.42
C ASP A 22 7.13 1.10 16.10
N VAL A 23 6.09 0.81 15.31
CA VAL A 23 5.71 -0.55 14.89
C VAL A 23 6.57 -1.11 13.76
N ILE A 24 7.36 -0.24 13.08
CA ILE A 24 8.24 -0.66 12.00
C ILE A 24 9.49 -1.30 12.58
N SER A 25 9.64 -2.59 12.39
CA SER A 25 10.78 -3.37 12.91
C SER A 25 12.06 -3.15 12.10
N ARG A 26 11.95 -3.00 10.78
CA ARG A 26 13.08 -2.81 9.87
C ARG A 26 12.66 -2.18 8.55
N ALA A 27 13.61 -1.54 7.88
CA ALA A 27 13.51 -1.08 6.50
C ALA A 27 14.52 -1.83 5.63
N LEU A 28 14.11 -2.21 4.42
CA LEU A 28 14.95 -2.90 3.45
C LEU A 28 14.95 -2.11 2.14
N ASN A 29 16.13 -1.96 1.55
CA ASN A 29 16.27 -1.41 0.20
C ASN A 29 16.67 -2.54 -0.75
N PRO A 30 15.76 -3.04 -1.61
CA PRO A 30 16.05 -4.16 -2.50
C PRO A 30 17.14 -3.85 -3.54
N TYR A 31 17.41 -2.57 -3.81
CA TYR A 31 18.52 -2.17 -4.69
C TYR A 31 19.89 -2.23 -4.01
N ALA A 32 19.92 -2.12 -2.69
CA ALA A 32 21.15 -2.26 -1.92
C ALA A 32 21.40 -3.72 -1.49
N ASP A 33 20.35 -4.44 -1.13
CA ASP A 33 20.43 -5.84 -0.71
C ASP A 33 19.16 -6.60 -1.15
N PHE A 34 19.22 -7.12 -2.37
CA PHE A 34 18.13 -7.90 -2.94
C PHE A 34 17.95 -9.25 -2.22
N SER A 35 19.02 -9.84 -1.74
CA SER A 35 18.97 -11.11 -0.98
C SER A 35 18.17 -10.94 0.32
N ALA A 36 18.41 -9.87 1.07
CA ALA A 36 17.65 -9.57 2.27
C ALA A 36 16.15 -9.32 1.97
N PHE A 37 15.83 -8.69 0.83
CA PHE A 37 14.45 -8.54 0.38
C PHE A 37 13.80 -9.89 0.06
N MET A 38 14.48 -10.75 -0.69
CA MET A 38 13.95 -12.07 -1.06
C MET A 38 13.76 -13.00 0.16
N LYS A 39 14.56 -12.86 1.21
CA LYS A 39 14.35 -13.59 2.48
C LYS A 39 13.01 -13.28 3.17
N LEU A 40 12.31 -12.21 2.81
CA LEU A 40 10.94 -12.00 3.28
C LEU A 40 9.99 -13.09 2.78
N ALA A 41 10.21 -13.60 1.58
CA ALA A 41 9.42 -14.68 1.02
C ALA A 41 9.55 -16.00 1.79
N GLU A 42 10.63 -16.18 2.55
CA GLU A 42 10.95 -17.38 3.32
C GLU A 42 10.34 -17.34 4.74
N GLN A 43 9.75 -16.20 5.13
CA GLN A 43 9.15 -16.03 6.47
C GLN A 43 7.71 -16.55 6.45
N PRO A 44 7.39 -17.66 7.15
CA PRO A 44 6.04 -18.23 7.13
C PRO A 44 4.98 -17.31 7.77
N GLU A 45 5.40 -16.42 8.67
CA GLU A 45 4.52 -15.50 9.39
C GLU A 45 4.07 -14.30 8.54
N ILE A 46 4.79 -13.98 7.46
CA ILE A 46 4.38 -12.90 6.55
C ILE A 46 3.14 -13.37 5.80
N ARG A 47 2.05 -12.66 6.02
CA ARG A 47 0.74 -12.94 5.43
C ARG A 47 0.22 -11.81 4.56
N PHE A 48 0.59 -10.57 4.89
CA PHE A 48 0.06 -9.38 4.23
C PHE A 48 1.16 -8.63 3.49
N VAL A 49 0.79 -8.10 2.32
CA VAL A 49 1.57 -7.14 1.55
C VAL A 49 0.72 -5.91 1.32
N ILE A 50 1.21 -4.76 1.72
CA ILE A 50 0.56 -3.48 1.45
C ILE A 50 1.50 -2.67 0.58
N SER A 51 1.01 -2.15 -0.54
CA SER A 51 1.80 -1.28 -1.41
C SER A 51 1.17 0.09 -1.54
N ASN A 52 2.01 1.10 -1.64
CA ASN A 52 1.62 2.46 -1.95
C ASN A 52 2.81 3.12 -2.66
N THR A 53 2.99 2.78 -3.92
CA THR A 53 4.07 3.27 -4.76
C THR A 53 3.70 4.64 -5.37
N THR A 54 3.37 4.67 -6.66
CA THR A 54 2.90 5.87 -7.35
C THR A 54 1.73 5.52 -8.27
N GLU A 55 1.06 6.52 -8.86
CA GLU A 55 0.02 6.30 -9.88
C GLU A 55 0.55 5.49 -11.09
N ALA A 56 1.84 5.59 -11.39
CA ALA A 56 2.52 4.79 -12.42
C ALA A 56 3.21 3.53 -11.87
N GLY A 57 3.03 3.21 -10.58
CA GLY A 57 3.77 2.13 -9.93
C GLY A 57 3.32 0.73 -10.35
N ILE A 58 2.05 0.56 -10.74
CA ILE A 58 1.53 -0.72 -11.24
C ILE A 58 1.64 -0.74 -12.76
N THR A 59 2.84 -0.98 -13.28
CA THR A 59 3.12 -1.06 -14.71
C THR A 59 3.85 -2.34 -15.05
N PHE A 60 3.55 -2.86 -16.25
CA PHE A 60 4.28 -3.98 -16.85
C PHE A 60 5.48 -3.45 -17.63
N ASP A 61 6.65 -3.98 -17.35
CA ASP A 61 7.88 -3.72 -18.09
C ASP A 61 8.35 -5.01 -18.75
N PRO A 62 8.16 -5.20 -20.06
CA PRO A 62 8.54 -6.42 -20.77
C PRO A 62 10.06 -6.64 -20.83
N ALA A 63 10.88 -5.64 -20.49
CA ALA A 63 12.32 -5.76 -20.44
C ALA A 63 12.82 -6.39 -19.13
N CYS A 64 11.98 -6.43 -18.09
CA CYS A 64 12.33 -7.09 -16.83
C CYS A 64 12.57 -8.59 -17.01
N LYS A 65 13.61 -9.09 -16.40
CA LYS A 65 13.97 -10.51 -16.36
C LYS A 65 13.75 -11.08 -14.97
N LEU A 66 13.48 -12.39 -14.89
CA LEU A 66 13.34 -13.08 -13.60
C LEU A 66 14.63 -13.00 -12.76
N GLU A 67 15.79 -12.98 -13.43
CA GLU A 67 17.11 -12.95 -12.82
C GLU A 67 17.59 -11.55 -12.41
N ASP A 68 16.83 -10.49 -12.75
CA ASP A 68 17.17 -9.15 -12.31
C ASP A 68 17.17 -9.04 -10.78
N ALA A 69 18.09 -8.28 -10.22
CA ALA A 69 18.28 -8.20 -8.77
C ALA A 69 18.28 -6.74 -8.27
N PRO A 70 17.12 -6.11 -8.13
CA PRO A 70 15.75 -6.58 -8.39
C PRO A 70 15.25 -6.26 -9.81
N ALA A 71 14.07 -6.79 -10.19
CA ALA A 71 13.30 -6.33 -11.33
C ALA A 71 13.03 -4.81 -11.22
N SER A 72 12.97 -4.10 -12.36
CA SER A 72 12.82 -2.62 -12.38
C SER A 72 11.47 -2.17 -11.83
N SER A 73 10.38 -2.88 -12.18
CA SER A 73 9.02 -2.52 -11.75
C SER A 73 8.64 -3.10 -10.38
N TYR A 74 7.69 -2.46 -9.71
CA TYR A 74 7.14 -2.98 -8.44
C TYR A 74 6.42 -4.33 -8.64
N PRO A 75 5.51 -4.49 -9.64
CA PRO A 75 4.87 -5.79 -9.85
C PRO A 75 5.85 -6.90 -10.22
N GLY A 76 6.94 -6.58 -10.93
CA GLY A 76 8.02 -7.52 -11.20
C GLY A 76 8.69 -8.00 -9.92
N LYS A 77 9.10 -7.09 -9.03
CA LYS A 77 9.66 -7.44 -7.70
C LYS A 77 8.71 -8.30 -6.87
N LEU A 78 7.42 -7.95 -6.89
CA LEU A 78 6.41 -8.72 -6.16
C LEU A 78 6.24 -10.12 -6.75
N THR A 79 6.26 -10.25 -8.09
CA THR A 79 6.20 -11.56 -8.75
C THR A 79 7.41 -12.42 -8.43
N GLN A 80 8.63 -11.83 -8.41
CA GLN A 80 9.84 -12.53 -7.96
C GLN A 80 9.69 -13.05 -6.52
N LEU A 81 9.18 -12.22 -5.60
CA LEU A 81 8.94 -12.59 -4.21
C LEU A 81 7.91 -13.72 -4.08
N LEU A 82 6.78 -13.61 -4.79
CA LEU A 82 5.72 -14.63 -4.79
C LEU A 82 6.22 -15.97 -5.34
N TYR A 83 6.99 -15.94 -6.43
CA TYR A 83 7.54 -17.16 -7.03
C TYR A 83 8.59 -17.80 -6.12
N HIS A 84 9.44 -17.00 -5.47
CA HIS A 84 10.39 -17.51 -4.48
C HIS A 84 9.66 -18.16 -3.30
N ARG A 85 8.60 -17.51 -2.79
CA ARG A 85 7.76 -18.04 -1.71
C ARG A 85 7.10 -19.37 -2.10
N TYR A 86 6.52 -19.45 -3.28
CA TYR A 86 5.95 -20.68 -3.83
C TYR A 86 6.96 -21.83 -3.82
N LYS A 87 8.19 -21.57 -4.29
CA LYS A 87 9.25 -22.58 -4.30
C LYS A 87 9.72 -22.95 -2.88
N THR A 88 9.87 -21.99 -2.00
CA THR A 88 10.32 -22.21 -0.61
C THR A 88 9.36 -23.12 0.16
N PHE A 89 8.07 -22.93 -0.03
CA PHE A 89 7.02 -23.70 0.67
C PHE A 89 6.39 -24.80 -0.21
N ASN A 90 6.99 -25.15 -1.33
CA ASN A 90 6.54 -26.24 -2.23
C ASN A 90 5.06 -26.11 -2.62
N GLY A 91 4.54 -24.88 -2.79
CA GLY A 91 3.16 -24.62 -3.16
C GLY A 91 2.13 -24.90 -2.08
N GLU A 92 2.52 -24.92 -0.79
CA GLU A 92 1.58 -25.07 0.32
C GLU A 92 0.49 -23.97 0.27
N LYS A 93 -0.78 -24.38 0.39
CA LYS A 93 -1.94 -23.49 0.18
C LYS A 93 -2.06 -22.37 1.21
N ASP A 94 -1.68 -22.64 2.46
CA ASP A 94 -1.72 -21.69 3.58
C ASP A 94 -0.58 -20.65 3.56
N LYS A 95 0.36 -20.78 2.62
CA LYS A 95 1.48 -19.86 2.43
C LYS A 95 1.22 -18.76 1.40
N GLY A 96 0.04 -18.73 0.80
CA GLY A 96 -0.40 -17.61 -0.04
C GLY A 96 -0.41 -16.28 0.72
N LEU A 97 -0.33 -15.16 0.01
CA LEU A 97 -0.33 -13.82 0.59
C LEU A 97 -1.63 -13.07 0.28
N ILE A 98 -2.02 -12.19 1.19
CA ILE A 98 -3.08 -11.20 0.98
C ILE A 98 -2.40 -9.88 0.64
N ILE A 99 -2.76 -9.29 -0.49
CA ILE A 99 -2.10 -8.12 -1.08
C ILE A 99 -3.12 -6.99 -1.21
N PHE A 100 -2.81 -5.85 -0.60
CA PHE A 100 -3.62 -4.64 -0.62
C PHE A 100 -2.83 -3.50 -1.30
N PRO A 101 -2.98 -3.31 -2.63
CA PRO A 101 -2.43 -2.13 -3.29
C PRO A 101 -3.21 -0.88 -2.88
N CYS A 102 -2.51 0.19 -2.52
CA CYS A 102 -3.06 1.49 -2.14
C CYS A 102 -2.69 2.59 -3.14
N GLU A 103 -2.22 2.22 -4.31
CA GLU A 103 -1.92 3.14 -5.40
C GLU A 103 -3.20 3.84 -5.89
N LEU A 104 -3.11 5.11 -6.26
CA LEU A 104 -4.24 5.92 -6.76
C LEU A 104 -4.65 5.52 -8.19
N ILE A 105 -5.00 4.26 -8.36
CA ILE A 105 -5.45 3.65 -9.62
C ILE A 105 -6.80 3.01 -9.34
N PHE A 106 -7.80 3.30 -10.16
CA PHE A 106 -9.10 2.64 -10.06
C PHE A 106 -8.96 1.14 -10.25
N LEU A 107 -9.55 0.35 -9.34
CA LEU A 107 -9.43 -1.11 -9.29
C LEU A 107 -7.97 -1.58 -9.29
N ASN A 108 -7.14 -0.93 -8.49
CA ASN A 108 -5.70 -1.18 -8.37
C ASN A 108 -5.35 -2.66 -8.12
N GLY A 109 -6.16 -3.38 -7.34
CA GLY A 109 -6.00 -4.81 -7.11
C GLY A 109 -6.16 -5.64 -8.38
N HIS A 110 -7.15 -5.33 -9.21
CA HIS A 110 -7.36 -6.01 -10.49
C HIS A 110 -6.18 -5.73 -11.43
N LYS A 111 -5.76 -4.46 -11.52
CA LYS A 111 -4.62 -4.07 -12.34
C LYS A 111 -3.31 -4.75 -11.91
N LEU A 112 -3.06 -4.82 -10.60
CA LEU A 112 -1.89 -5.49 -10.07
C LEU A 112 -1.93 -6.99 -10.37
N LYS A 113 -3.07 -7.65 -10.19
CA LYS A 113 -3.26 -9.07 -10.47
C LYS A 113 -3.01 -9.39 -11.95
N GLU A 114 -3.57 -8.60 -12.87
CA GLU A 114 -3.31 -8.72 -14.31
C GLU A 114 -1.82 -8.56 -14.64
N THR A 115 -1.16 -7.58 -14.02
CA THR A 115 0.27 -7.34 -14.26
C THR A 115 1.13 -8.49 -13.75
N ILE A 116 0.77 -9.10 -12.62
CA ILE A 116 1.45 -10.30 -12.12
C ILE A 116 1.28 -11.47 -13.10
N TYR A 117 0.08 -11.69 -13.67
CA TYR A 117 -0.12 -12.72 -14.70
C TYR A 117 0.75 -12.46 -15.93
N GLN A 118 0.89 -11.21 -16.37
CA GLN A 118 1.79 -10.87 -17.48
C GLN A 118 3.25 -11.27 -17.18
N TYR A 119 3.73 -11.10 -15.93
CA TYR A 119 5.07 -11.57 -15.54
C TYR A 119 5.15 -13.10 -15.42
N ILE A 120 4.10 -13.77 -14.94
CA ILE A 120 4.03 -15.25 -14.91
C ILE A 120 4.21 -15.81 -16.32
N ASP A 121 3.51 -15.23 -17.28
CA ASP A 121 3.55 -15.65 -18.68
C ASP A 121 4.90 -15.26 -19.33
N LEU A 122 5.39 -14.02 -19.11
CA LEU A 122 6.66 -13.55 -19.66
C LEU A 122 7.85 -14.42 -19.20
N TRP A 123 7.88 -14.75 -17.91
CA TRP A 123 8.97 -15.52 -17.29
C TRP A 123 8.73 -17.03 -17.32
N GLN A 124 7.64 -17.49 -17.92
CA GLN A 124 7.28 -18.91 -18.06
C GLN A 124 7.36 -19.67 -16.73
N LEU A 125 6.76 -19.10 -15.68
CA LEU A 125 6.88 -19.62 -14.30
C LEU A 125 6.09 -20.92 -14.06
N GLY A 126 5.32 -21.39 -15.04
CA GLY A 126 4.58 -22.65 -15.02
C GLY A 126 3.15 -22.54 -14.51
N GLU A 127 2.32 -23.49 -14.95
CA GLU A 127 0.88 -23.52 -14.61
C GLU A 127 0.63 -23.82 -13.12
N ASP A 128 1.50 -24.59 -12.48
CA ASP A 128 1.36 -24.93 -11.06
C ASP A 128 1.50 -23.66 -10.19
N PHE A 129 2.48 -22.80 -10.49
CA PHE A 129 2.61 -21.52 -9.81
C PHE A 129 1.45 -20.58 -10.11
N LYS A 130 0.99 -20.53 -11.36
CA LYS A 130 -0.16 -19.73 -11.78
C LYS A 130 -1.43 -20.15 -11.02
N THR A 131 -1.65 -21.44 -10.89
CA THR A 131 -2.76 -22.01 -10.12
C THR A 131 -2.64 -21.67 -8.63
N TRP A 132 -1.47 -21.86 -8.04
CA TRP A 132 -1.22 -21.50 -6.65
C TRP A 132 -1.46 -20.00 -6.39
N PHE A 133 -0.96 -19.12 -7.26
CA PHE A 133 -1.19 -17.68 -7.15
C PHE A 133 -2.68 -17.37 -7.23
N THR A 134 -3.40 -18.00 -8.14
CA THR A 134 -4.84 -17.77 -8.36
C THR A 134 -5.70 -18.20 -7.17
N GLU A 135 -5.39 -19.38 -6.58
CA GLU A 135 -6.20 -20.00 -5.53
C GLU A 135 -5.79 -19.62 -4.11
N CYS A 136 -4.50 -19.36 -3.90
CA CYS A 136 -3.95 -19.18 -2.56
C CYS A 136 -3.60 -17.74 -2.22
N CYS A 137 -3.39 -16.86 -3.20
CA CYS A 137 -3.12 -15.44 -2.99
C CYS A 137 -4.37 -14.59 -3.23
N GLY A 138 -4.63 -13.65 -2.33
CA GLY A 138 -5.66 -12.63 -2.50
C GLY A 138 -5.05 -11.31 -2.95
N VAL A 139 -5.51 -10.73 -4.06
CA VAL A 139 -5.13 -9.38 -4.47
C VAL A 139 -6.42 -8.56 -4.53
N TYR A 140 -6.59 -7.66 -3.58
CA TYR A 140 -7.85 -6.96 -3.35
C TYR A 140 -7.73 -5.49 -3.70
N ALA A 141 -8.71 -4.96 -4.44
CA ALA A 141 -8.75 -3.55 -4.77
C ALA A 141 -9.00 -2.73 -3.51
N THR A 142 -8.33 -1.58 -3.41
CA THR A 142 -8.49 -0.67 -2.28
C THR A 142 -8.58 0.78 -2.72
N LEU A 143 -9.30 1.58 -1.94
CA LEU A 143 -9.34 3.01 -2.07
C LEU A 143 -8.90 3.64 -0.77
N VAL A 144 -7.85 4.45 -0.84
CA VAL A 144 -7.35 5.23 0.31
C VAL A 144 -7.72 6.70 0.14
N ASP A 145 -8.07 7.34 1.24
CA ASP A 145 -8.37 8.77 1.28
C ASP A 145 -7.79 9.39 2.54
N ARG A 146 -6.74 10.16 2.39
CA ARG A 146 -6.08 10.96 3.42
C ARG A 146 -5.14 11.95 2.77
N ILE A 147 -5.22 13.21 3.16
CA ILE A 147 -4.27 14.22 2.71
C ILE A 147 -2.98 14.12 3.55
N VAL A 148 -1.87 13.89 2.88
CA VAL A 148 -0.53 13.79 3.47
C VAL A 148 0.40 14.74 2.73
N PRO A 149 0.54 16.01 3.18
CA PRO A 149 1.41 16.99 2.53
C PRO A 149 2.90 16.64 2.58
N GLY A 150 3.28 15.70 3.42
CA GLY A 150 4.65 15.23 3.56
C GLY A 150 5.41 15.91 4.69
N PHE A 151 6.69 16.21 4.48
CA PHE A 151 7.57 16.78 5.53
C PHE A 151 7.15 18.21 5.89
N PRO A 152 6.88 18.53 7.18
CA PRO A 152 6.35 19.81 7.63
C PRO A 152 7.44 20.89 7.72
N ARG A 153 7.90 21.39 6.57
CA ARG A 153 9.03 22.34 6.47
C ARG A 153 8.84 23.61 7.30
N LYS A 154 7.60 24.05 7.49
CA LYS A 154 7.29 25.29 8.22
C LYS A 154 7.26 25.10 9.74
N GLU A 155 6.85 23.90 10.19
CA GLU A 155 6.68 23.57 11.59
C GLU A 155 7.84 22.74 12.16
N ILE A 156 8.85 22.41 11.34
CA ILE A 156 9.90 21.46 11.74
C ILE A 156 10.69 21.92 12.96
N ASP A 157 10.93 23.22 13.12
CA ASP A 157 11.71 23.73 14.25
C ASP A 157 10.92 23.61 15.56
N SER A 158 9.61 23.90 15.56
CA SER A 158 8.75 23.69 16.73
C SER A 158 8.60 22.21 17.09
N ILE A 159 8.52 21.33 16.08
CA ILE A 159 8.46 19.87 16.28
C ILE A 159 9.77 19.37 16.91
N LYS A 160 10.92 19.87 16.47
CA LYS A 160 12.22 19.54 17.05
C LYS A 160 12.33 19.98 18.51
N GLU A 161 11.82 21.17 18.83
CA GLU A 161 11.78 21.68 20.21
C GLU A 161 10.90 20.80 21.09
N GLU A 162 9.75 20.36 20.60
CA GLU A 162 8.84 19.47 21.33
C GLU A 162 9.47 18.07 21.55
N LEU A 163 10.07 17.50 20.50
CA LEU A 163 10.68 16.17 20.55
C LEU A 163 12.03 16.13 21.28
N GLN A 164 12.75 17.24 21.40
CA GLN A 164 14.12 17.36 21.89
C GLN A 164 15.15 16.58 21.05
N TYR A 165 14.81 16.21 19.80
CA TYR A 165 15.71 15.60 18.81
C TYR A 165 15.23 15.83 17.37
N ASN A 166 16.11 15.54 16.40
CA ASN A 166 15.77 15.65 14.98
C ASN A 166 15.12 14.36 14.46
N ASP A 167 13.84 14.43 14.09
CA ASP A 167 13.18 13.40 13.31
C ASP A 167 13.14 13.81 11.83
N ASN A 168 14.01 13.20 11.02
CA ASN A 168 14.10 13.48 9.59
C ASN A 168 12.99 12.80 8.76
N LEU A 169 12.17 11.96 9.39
CA LEU A 169 11.10 11.22 8.75
C LEU A 169 9.71 11.68 9.21
N VAL A 170 9.64 12.78 9.97
CA VAL A 170 8.33 13.31 10.38
C VAL A 170 7.48 13.65 9.17
N VAL A 171 6.20 13.27 9.22
CA VAL A 171 5.23 13.45 8.14
C VAL A 171 4.02 14.18 8.70
N GLN A 172 3.56 15.21 7.99
CA GLN A 172 2.28 15.85 8.28
C GLN A 172 1.15 15.09 7.60
N ALA A 173 0.03 14.90 8.31
CA ALA A 173 -1.17 14.28 7.77
C ALA A 173 -2.42 14.90 8.39
N GLU A 174 -3.53 14.86 7.66
CA GLU A 174 -4.83 15.21 8.23
C GLU A 174 -5.32 14.12 9.21
N ILE A 175 -6.21 14.52 10.13
CA ILE A 175 -6.84 13.55 11.08
C ILE A 175 -7.76 12.58 10.35
N PHE A 176 -8.48 13.05 9.33
CA PHE A 176 -9.35 12.19 8.52
C PHE A 176 -8.52 11.12 7.82
N HIS A 177 -9.04 9.91 7.81
CA HIS A 177 -8.54 8.83 6.98
C HIS A 177 -9.69 7.89 6.64
N LEU A 178 -9.62 7.30 5.46
CA LEU A 178 -10.54 6.26 5.02
C LEU A 178 -9.77 5.24 4.19
N TRP A 179 -9.96 3.98 4.52
CA TRP A 179 -9.44 2.87 3.72
C TRP A 179 -10.58 1.91 3.40
N VAL A 180 -10.98 1.87 2.14
CA VAL A 180 -11.99 0.95 1.63
C VAL A 180 -11.25 -0.24 1.00
N ILE A 181 -11.64 -1.45 1.37
CA ILE A 181 -11.05 -2.70 0.88
C ILE A 181 -12.17 -3.54 0.28
N GLU A 182 -12.06 -3.80 -1.03
CA GLU A 182 -12.98 -4.69 -1.73
C GLU A 182 -12.56 -6.14 -1.49
N ALA A 183 -13.05 -6.74 -0.42
CA ALA A 183 -12.65 -8.08 0.00
C ALA A 183 -13.79 -8.83 0.72
N PRO A 184 -13.79 -10.18 0.69
CA PRO A 184 -14.76 -10.98 1.41
C PRO A 184 -14.57 -10.88 2.94
N GLU A 185 -15.62 -11.24 3.68
CA GLU A 185 -15.64 -11.22 5.16
C GLU A 185 -14.51 -12.07 5.78
N SER A 186 -14.07 -13.12 5.12
CA SER A 186 -12.94 -13.95 5.58
C SER A 186 -11.65 -13.14 5.72
N VAL A 187 -11.41 -12.21 4.81
CA VAL A 187 -10.25 -11.30 4.85
C VAL A 187 -10.39 -10.29 5.99
N ALA A 188 -11.59 -9.74 6.21
CA ALA A 188 -11.86 -8.86 7.35
C ALA A 188 -11.62 -9.53 8.70
N LYS A 189 -11.88 -10.84 8.80
CA LYS A 189 -11.59 -11.62 10.00
C LYS A 189 -10.10 -11.85 10.22
N GLU A 190 -9.33 -12.03 9.14
CA GLU A 190 -7.90 -12.25 9.20
C GLU A 190 -7.12 -10.94 9.37
N PHE A 191 -7.63 -9.84 8.81
CA PHE A 191 -7.07 -8.48 8.91
C PHE A 191 -8.07 -7.52 9.56
N PRO A 192 -8.31 -7.59 10.88
CA PRO A 192 -9.35 -6.86 11.58
C PRO A 192 -8.97 -5.39 11.86
N ALA A 193 -8.58 -4.65 10.83
CA ALA A 193 -8.12 -3.26 10.94
C ALA A 193 -9.25 -2.30 11.38
N ASP A 194 -10.50 -2.61 11.06
CA ASP A 194 -11.69 -1.92 11.55
C ASP A 194 -11.81 -1.99 13.07
N LYS A 195 -11.43 -3.11 13.68
CA LYS A 195 -11.46 -3.31 15.14
C LYS A 195 -10.28 -2.66 15.87
N ALA A 196 -9.24 -2.27 15.13
CA ALA A 196 -8.09 -1.55 15.66
C ALA A 196 -8.33 -0.03 15.82
N GLY A 197 -9.56 0.45 15.59
CA GLY A 197 -9.93 1.85 15.70
C GLY A 197 -9.58 2.67 14.44
N LEU A 198 -9.24 2.00 13.36
CA LEU A 198 -9.00 2.64 12.06
C LEU A 198 -10.32 2.75 11.29
N ASN A 199 -10.45 3.83 10.49
CA ASN A 199 -11.61 3.98 9.59
C ASN A 199 -11.38 3.13 8.33
N VAL A 200 -11.57 1.83 8.48
CA VAL A 200 -11.43 0.82 7.43
C VAL A 200 -12.79 0.20 7.15
N LEU A 201 -13.15 0.08 5.89
CA LEU A 201 -14.39 -0.53 5.42
C LEU A 201 -14.08 -1.73 4.53
N PHE A 202 -14.60 -2.90 4.88
CA PHE A 202 -14.61 -4.05 3.99
C PHE A 202 -15.93 -4.09 3.24
N VAL A 203 -15.87 -4.09 1.92
CA VAL A 203 -17.03 -3.90 1.06
C VAL A 203 -17.03 -4.91 -0.10
N PRO A 204 -18.20 -5.24 -0.66
CA PRO A 204 -18.28 -6.09 -1.84
C PRO A 204 -17.84 -5.38 -3.14
N SER A 205 -17.83 -4.04 -3.16
CA SER A 205 -17.33 -3.21 -4.27
C SER A 205 -16.85 -1.85 -3.77
N GLU A 206 -15.68 -1.42 -4.24
CA GLU A 206 -15.16 -0.07 -3.97
C GLU A 206 -15.77 1.01 -4.88
N GLU A 207 -16.40 0.63 -5.99
CA GLU A 207 -16.87 1.55 -7.03
C GLU A 207 -17.76 2.70 -6.50
N PRO A 208 -18.77 2.47 -5.62
CA PRO A 208 -19.57 3.57 -5.08
C PRO A 208 -18.74 4.58 -4.28
N TYR A 209 -17.70 4.13 -3.59
CA TYR A 209 -16.81 4.99 -2.81
C TYR A 209 -15.87 5.77 -3.72
N HIS A 210 -15.37 5.14 -4.78
CA HIS A 210 -14.56 5.78 -5.82
C HIS A 210 -15.36 6.89 -6.52
N GLN A 211 -16.57 6.60 -6.98
CA GLN A 211 -17.45 7.58 -7.62
C GLN A 211 -17.71 8.76 -6.68
N ARG A 212 -18.05 8.51 -5.40
CA ARG A 212 -18.24 9.56 -4.40
C ARG A 212 -16.99 10.42 -4.24
N LYS A 213 -15.81 9.82 -4.12
CA LYS A 213 -14.54 10.54 -3.99
C LYS A 213 -14.28 11.42 -5.20
N VAL A 214 -14.40 10.89 -6.41
CA VAL A 214 -14.12 11.63 -7.64
C VAL A 214 -15.13 12.76 -7.85
N THR A 215 -16.42 12.54 -7.62
CA THR A 215 -17.45 13.53 -7.90
C THR A 215 -17.62 14.57 -6.80
N LEU A 216 -17.56 14.18 -5.54
CA LEU A 216 -17.84 15.09 -4.42
C LEU A 216 -16.60 15.70 -3.78
N LEU A 217 -15.43 15.07 -3.91
CA LEU A 217 -14.17 15.59 -3.35
C LEU A 217 -13.28 16.17 -4.46
N ASN A 218 -12.80 15.31 -5.38
CA ASN A 218 -11.82 15.73 -6.37
C ASN A 218 -12.39 16.71 -7.39
N GLY A 219 -13.61 16.47 -7.87
CA GLY A 219 -14.28 17.33 -8.85
C GLY A 219 -14.49 18.77 -8.34
N PRO A 220 -15.17 19.00 -7.21
CA PRO A 220 -15.34 20.32 -6.65
C PRO A 220 -14.02 21.01 -6.28
N HIS A 221 -13.05 20.27 -5.75
CA HIS A 221 -11.73 20.80 -5.43
C HIS A 221 -11.04 21.36 -6.68
N THR A 222 -11.04 20.61 -7.77
CA THR A 222 -10.49 21.05 -9.05
C THR A 222 -11.23 22.26 -9.60
N CYS A 223 -12.58 22.27 -9.58
CA CYS A 223 -13.38 23.39 -10.03
C CYS A 223 -13.10 24.66 -9.23
N LEU A 224 -13.01 24.57 -7.90
CA LEU A 224 -12.73 25.73 -7.04
C LEU A 224 -11.33 26.32 -7.29
N LEU A 225 -10.31 25.48 -7.53
CA LEU A 225 -8.96 25.95 -7.87
C LEU A 225 -8.92 26.73 -9.19
N TYR A 226 -9.71 26.32 -10.20
CA TYR A 226 -9.77 27.01 -11.50
C TYR A 226 -10.69 28.21 -11.54
N THR A 227 -11.68 28.30 -10.64
CA THR A 227 -12.70 29.36 -10.64
C THR A 227 -12.53 30.39 -9.54
N SER A 228 -11.65 30.17 -8.56
CA SER A 228 -11.34 31.15 -7.54
C SER A 228 -10.53 32.30 -8.16
N PRO A 229 -10.95 33.57 -8.04
CA PRO A 229 -10.14 34.70 -8.44
C PRO A 229 -8.86 34.71 -7.61
N SER A 230 -7.74 34.82 -8.29
CA SER A 230 -6.39 34.99 -7.71
C SER A 230 -6.25 36.34 -7.02
#